data_e4989b5ff6ea7d3311b00c562f49f950
#
_entry.id   e4989b5ff6ea7d3311b00c562f49f950
#
_cell.length_a   1.000
_cell.length_b   1.000
_cell.length_c   1.000
_cell.angle_alpha   90.00
_cell.angle_beta   90.00
_cell.angle_gamma   90.00
#
_symmetry.space_group_name_H-M   'P 1'
#
loop_
_entity.id
_entity.type
_entity.pdbx_description
1 polymer ?
#
loop_
_entity_poly.entity_id
_entity_poly.type
_entity_poly.pdbx_seq_one_letter_code
_entity_poly.pdbx_strand_id
1 'polypeptide(L)'
;MNSFNLKSLALTLLTATAFLGCSKPPELHIYTWCDYISPDVLASFEEANGCKVVVDTFDSNEAMYAKLKAGGTGYDLITPSSYQVAMMAKEGMIDKIDHSKCPNVKNNFDPLFKNQILDPEFTYNVPYTVTYTGFAYAKDKIPEGVDVNSWTILANPAMKGRVTLLDDIREVIGAGLMANGFSINSTDPAEIDTAVKTVLAWRANVRKFDGESYKTEVPAGSTWLGHGYSSDTTQVIVGDEEAGAPARDDIGFALPKEGFTIAFDEFVIAKDAAQKDLAYKFIDYIYDGDVAAENMDYICAPNPVKPGIDKLDEDYRKVIVLPEETLKHGQVLKNLDDDAMELYNKAWDRIKATEAM
;
A
#
# COMPACT_ATOMS: atom_id res chain seq x y z
N MET A 1 -24.96 -90.99 -29.12
CA MET A 1 -26.08 -90.66 -28.27
C MET A 1 -25.60 -89.55 -27.30
N ASN A 2 -26.29 -88.48 -27.28
CA ASN A 2 -26.26 -87.31 -26.39
C ASN A 2 -24.99 -86.40 -26.45
N SER A 3 -25.19 -85.35 -27.25
CA SER A 3 -24.44 -84.09 -27.28
C SER A 3 -24.82 -83.22 -26.09
N PHE A 4 -23.88 -82.72 -25.39
CA PHE A 4 -24.08 -81.58 -24.43
C PHE A 4 -23.40 -80.33 -24.99
N ASN A 5 -24.22 -79.40 -25.37
CA ASN A 5 -23.84 -78.02 -25.74
C ASN A 5 -23.42 -77.19 -24.51
N LEU A 6 -22.14 -76.81 -24.44
CA LEU A 6 -21.75 -75.71 -23.50
C LEU A 6 -21.89 -74.34 -24.16
N LYS A 7 -22.85 -73.58 -23.75
CA LYS A 7 -22.98 -72.20 -24.13
C LYS A 7 -21.96 -71.38 -23.29
N SER A 8 -21.00 -70.78 -23.96
CA SER A 8 -20.05 -69.81 -23.38
C SER A 8 -20.78 -68.54 -23.03
N LEU A 9 -20.82 -68.19 -21.76
CA LEU A 9 -21.31 -66.92 -21.25
C LEU A 9 -20.12 -65.97 -21.21
N ALA A 10 -20.01 -65.08 -22.22
CA ALA A 10 -19.04 -64.02 -22.24
C ALA A 10 -19.51 -62.90 -21.29
N LEU A 11 -18.85 -62.78 -20.13
CA LEU A 11 -19.07 -61.70 -19.17
C LEU A 11 -18.23 -60.50 -19.60
N THR A 12 -18.86 -59.51 -20.26
CA THR A 12 -18.20 -58.26 -20.66
C THR A 12 -18.05 -57.39 -19.42
N LEU A 13 -16.84 -57.34 -18.86
CA LEU A 13 -16.47 -56.39 -17.79
C LEU A 13 -16.31 -55.03 -18.43
N LEU A 14 -17.31 -54.13 -18.24
CA LEU A 14 -17.22 -52.71 -18.59
C LEU A 14 -16.35 -52.04 -17.52
N THR A 15 -15.05 -51.87 -17.78
CA THR A 15 -14.16 -51.00 -16.97
C THR A 15 -14.49 -49.55 -17.29
N ALA A 16 -15.28 -48.91 -16.42
CA ALA A 16 -15.43 -47.45 -16.40
C ALA A 16 -14.09 -46.87 -15.98
N THR A 17 -13.23 -46.52 -16.92
CA THR A 17 -12.09 -45.65 -16.72
C THR A 17 -12.64 -44.26 -16.46
N ALA A 18 -12.74 -43.89 -15.17
CA ALA A 18 -12.91 -42.49 -14.77
C ALA A 18 -11.67 -41.72 -15.28
N PHE A 19 -11.85 -40.95 -16.35
CA PHE A 19 -10.92 -39.92 -16.74
C PHE A 19 -10.93 -38.87 -15.61
N LEU A 20 -10.05 -39.02 -14.63
CA LEU A 20 -9.63 -37.91 -13.80
C LEU A 20 -8.88 -36.98 -14.76
N GLY A 21 -9.63 -36.10 -15.41
CA GLY A 21 -9.06 -34.98 -16.13
C GLY A 21 -8.28 -34.17 -15.12
N CYS A 22 -6.97 -34.16 -15.24
CA CYS A 22 -6.11 -33.23 -14.51
C CYS A 22 -6.40 -31.84 -15.08
N SER A 23 -7.52 -31.23 -14.66
CA SER A 23 -7.74 -29.81 -14.91
C SER A 23 -6.65 -29.05 -14.12
N LYS A 24 -5.98 -28.11 -14.78
CA LYS A 24 -5.09 -27.20 -14.06
C LYS A 24 -5.85 -26.59 -12.89
N PRO A 25 -5.20 -26.41 -11.74
CA PRO A 25 -5.82 -25.70 -10.64
C PRO A 25 -6.27 -24.29 -11.11
N PRO A 26 -7.36 -23.74 -10.58
CA PRO A 26 -7.75 -22.38 -10.89
C PRO A 26 -6.65 -21.40 -10.47
N GLU A 27 -6.46 -20.34 -11.22
CA GLU A 27 -5.42 -19.32 -10.97
C GLU A 27 -6.09 -18.02 -10.55
N LEU A 28 -5.75 -17.50 -9.36
CA LEU A 28 -6.13 -16.16 -8.89
C LEU A 28 -5.06 -15.18 -9.33
N HIS A 29 -5.41 -14.19 -10.14
CA HIS A 29 -4.50 -13.17 -10.61
C HIS A 29 -4.64 -11.89 -9.78
N ILE A 30 -3.57 -11.54 -9.06
CA ILE A 30 -3.49 -10.32 -8.22
C ILE A 30 -2.55 -9.32 -8.89
N TYR A 31 -2.98 -8.06 -9.00
CA TYR A 31 -2.17 -6.95 -9.48
C TYR A 31 -1.95 -5.95 -8.35
N THR A 32 -0.75 -5.89 -7.80
CA THR A 32 -0.45 -5.19 -6.55
C THR A 32 0.92 -4.50 -6.60
N TRP A 33 1.32 -3.88 -5.51
CA TRP A 33 2.65 -3.32 -5.31
C TRP A 33 3.69 -4.42 -5.11
N CYS A 34 4.98 -4.09 -5.31
CA CYS A 34 6.07 -5.02 -5.04
C CYS A 34 6.16 -5.32 -3.53
N ASP A 35 6.52 -6.57 -3.18
CA ASP A 35 6.71 -7.03 -1.79
C ASP A 35 5.55 -6.73 -0.85
N TYR A 36 4.33 -6.85 -1.35
CA TYR A 36 3.12 -6.39 -0.67
C TYR A 36 2.27 -7.51 -0.04
N ILE A 37 2.61 -8.77 -0.29
CA ILE A 37 1.95 -9.94 0.29
C ILE A 37 3.02 -10.98 0.62
N SER A 38 3.01 -11.49 1.86
CA SER A 38 3.95 -12.53 2.29
C SER A 38 3.86 -13.77 1.39
N PRO A 39 5.00 -14.30 0.91
CA PRO A 39 5.04 -15.54 0.16
C PRO A 39 4.42 -16.73 0.92
N ASP A 40 4.58 -16.79 2.25
CA ASP A 40 4.03 -17.85 3.09
C ASP A 40 2.51 -17.72 3.21
N VAL A 41 1.98 -16.50 3.30
CA VAL A 41 0.53 -16.23 3.23
C VAL A 41 -0.04 -16.68 1.89
N LEU A 42 0.64 -16.40 0.78
CA LEU A 42 0.22 -16.87 -0.55
C LEU A 42 0.23 -18.39 -0.65
N ALA A 43 1.31 -19.05 -0.20
CA ALA A 43 1.45 -20.50 -0.24
C ALA A 43 0.38 -21.21 0.61
N SER A 44 0.10 -20.71 1.80
CA SER A 44 -0.94 -21.24 2.69
C SER A 44 -2.34 -21.07 2.08
N PHE A 45 -2.61 -19.95 1.41
CA PHE A 45 -3.87 -19.76 0.68
C PHE A 45 -4.03 -20.74 -0.49
N GLU A 46 -2.96 -20.94 -1.28
CA GLU A 46 -2.93 -21.91 -2.40
C GLU A 46 -3.26 -23.32 -1.93
N GLU A 47 -2.60 -23.76 -0.85
CA GLU A 47 -2.82 -25.09 -0.27
C GLU A 47 -4.25 -25.27 0.22
N ALA A 48 -4.77 -24.29 0.98
CA ALA A 48 -6.11 -24.36 1.56
C ALA A 48 -7.22 -24.35 0.50
N ASN A 49 -7.01 -23.73 -0.67
CA ASN A 49 -8.03 -23.56 -1.70
C ASN A 49 -7.79 -24.41 -2.95
N GLY A 50 -6.70 -25.16 -3.04
CA GLY A 50 -6.35 -25.98 -4.20
C GLY A 50 -6.23 -25.16 -5.49
N CYS A 51 -5.66 -23.96 -5.38
CA CYS A 51 -5.50 -22.99 -6.48
C CYS A 51 -4.03 -22.59 -6.64
N LYS A 52 -3.75 -21.73 -7.62
CA LYS A 52 -2.51 -20.97 -7.73
C LYS A 52 -2.80 -19.49 -7.62
N VAL A 53 -1.87 -18.74 -7.04
CA VAL A 53 -1.90 -17.28 -7.02
C VAL A 53 -0.79 -16.76 -7.93
N VAL A 54 -1.15 -15.91 -8.87
CA VAL A 54 -0.23 -15.24 -9.79
C VAL A 54 -0.23 -13.77 -9.44
N VAL A 55 0.93 -13.26 -9.05
CA VAL A 55 1.09 -11.86 -8.65
C VAL A 55 1.85 -11.12 -9.74
N ASP A 56 1.24 -10.09 -10.29
CA ASP A 56 1.89 -9.05 -11.10
C ASP A 56 2.01 -7.77 -10.28
N THR A 57 3.07 -7.01 -10.52
CA THR A 57 3.32 -5.78 -9.76
C THR A 57 3.26 -4.51 -10.62
N PHE A 58 3.05 -3.38 -9.97
CA PHE A 58 3.13 -2.05 -10.53
C PHE A 58 3.86 -1.09 -9.57
N ASP A 59 4.42 -0.02 -10.14
CA ASP A 59 5.23 0.95 -9.40
C ASP A 59 4.46 2.26 -9.11
N SER A 60 3.30 2.47 -9.76
CA SER A 60 2.46 3.65 -9.52
C SER A 60 0.99 3.38 -9.88
N ASN A 61 0.08 4.10 -9.21
CA ASN A 61 -1.35 4.05 -9.53
C ASN A 61 -1.63 4.47 -10.97
N GLU A 62 -0.88 5.43 -11.49
CA GLU A 62 -1.01 5.96 -12.85
C GLU A 62 -0.63 4.90 -13.89
N ALA A 63 0.47 4.17 -13.68
CA ALA A 63 0.90 3.08 -14.55
C ALA A 63 -0.09 1.90 -14.52
N MET A 64 -0.54 1.52 -13.33
CA MET A 64 -1.56 0.50 -13.14
C MET A 64 -2.84 0.86 -13.89
N TYR A 65 -3.37 2.06 -13.64
CA TYR A 65 -4.60 2.55 -14.26
C TYR A 65 -4.49 2.66 -15.77
N ALA A 66 -3.38 3.19 -16.31
CA ALA A 66 -3.14 3.30 -17.74
C ALA A 66 -3.12 1.92 -18.42
N LYS A 67 -2.47 0.92 -17.79
CA LYS A 67 -2.44 -0.47 -18.29
C LYS A 67 -3.84 -1.07 -18.35
N LEU A 68 -4.64 -0.92 -17.30
CA LEU A 68 -6.00 -1.43 -17.25
C LEU A 68 -6.89 -0.75 -18.29
N LYS A 69 -6.78 0.58 -18.43
CA LYS A 69 -7.53 1.37 -19.40
C LYS A 69 -7.16 1.05 -20.85
N ALA A 70 -5.92 0.67 -21.11
CA ALA A 70 -5.46 0.21 -22.43
C ALA A 70 -5.92 -1.21 -22.78
N GLY A 71 -6.72 -1.87 -21.91
CA GLY A 71 -7.23 -3.22 -22.10
C GLY A 71 -6.37 -4.29 -21.45
N GLY A 72 -5.54 -3.96 -20.48
CA GLY A 72 -4.86 -4.91 -19.61
C GLY A 72 -5.92 -5.64 -18.77
N THR A 73 -6.24 -6.87 -19.18
CA THR A 73 -7.28 -7.72 -18.54
C THR A 73 -6.65 -8.95 -17.92
N GLY A 74 -7.46 -9.75 -17.23
CA GLY A 74 -7.04 -11.02 -16.65
C GLY A 74 -6.66 -10.93 -15.18
N TYR A 75 -6.83 -9.78 -14.56
CA TYR A 75 -6.70 -9.63 -13.11
C TYR A 75 -8.03 -9.87 -12.41
N ASP A 76 -7.98 -10.55 -11.27
CA ASP A 76 -9.16 -10.78 -10.43
C ASP A 76 -9.22 -9.78 -9.28
N LEU A 77 -8.06 -9.52 -8.67
CA LEU A 77 -7.90 -8.62 -7.53
C LEU A 77 -6.81 -7.59 -7.85
N ILE A 78 -7.07 -6.33 -7.50
CA ILE A 78 -6.13 -5.22 -7.72
C ILE A 78 -6.01 -4.44 -6.41
N THR A 79 -4.86 -3.83 -6.15
CA THR A 79 -4.60 -3.11 -4.89
C THR A 79 -4.23 -1.64 -5.13
N PRO A 80 -5.16 -0.81 -5.65
CA PRO A 80 -4.93 0.63 -5.81
C PRO A 80 -4.93 1.36 -4.47
N SER A 81 -4.37 2.56 -4.46
CA SER A 81 -4.59 3.50 -3.34
C SER A 81 -6.02 4.06 -3.37
N SER A 82 -6.56 4.42 -2.20
CA SER A 82 -7.95 4.86 -2.00
C SER A 82 -8.43 5.92 -2.98
N TYR A 83 -7.59 6.91 -3.30
CA TYR A 83 -7.97 7.99 -4.21
C TYR A 83 -8.26 7.49 -5.64
N GLN A 84 -7.61 6.40 -6.05
CA GLN A 84 -7.78 5.80 -7.38
C GLN A 84 -9.07 4.99 -7.49
N VAL A 85 -9.52 4.38 -6.38
CA VAL A 85 -10.74 3.54 -6.34
C VAL A 85 -11.96 4.28 -6.86
N ALA A 86 -12.16 5.53 -6.43
CA ALA A 86 -13.31 6.32 -6.84
C ALA A 86 -13.38 6.53 -8.37
N MET A 87 -12.22 6.73 -9.02
CA MET A 87 -12.13 6.87 -10.47
C MET A 87 -12.39 5.54 -11.17
N MET A 88 -11.81 4.44 -10.70
CA MET A 88 -12.05 3.09 -11.25
C MET A 88 -13.52 2.69 -11.13
N ALA A 89 -14.18 3.00 -10.01
CA ALA A 89 -15.60 2.75 -9.82
C ALA A 89 -16.48 3.58 -10.78
N LYS A 90 -16.17 4.87 -10.94
CA LYS A 90 -16.87 5.77 -11.86
C LYS A 90 -16.79 5.30 -13.31
N GLU A 91 -15.66 4.74 -13.72
CA GLU A 91 -15.46 4.21 -15.08
C GLU A 91 -15.94 2.76 -15.24
N GLY A 92 -16.47 2.14 -14.19
CA GLY A 92 -17.01 0.78 -14.23
C GLY A 92 -15.94 -0.31 -14.40
N MET A 93 -14.71 -0.04 -13.98
CA MET A 93 -13.57 -0.97 -14.08
C MET A 93 -13.57 -2.01 -12.96
N ILE A 94 -14.28 -1.77 -11.87
CA ILE A 94 -14.35 -2.63 -10.68
C ILE A 94 -15.80 -2.92 -10.28
N ASP A 95 -15.99 -4.02 -9.57
CA ASP A 95 -17.30 -4.42 -9.04
C ASP A 95 -17.54 -3.88 -7.63
N LYS A 96 -18.83 -3.82 -7.26
CA LYS A 96 -19.20 -3.63 -5.85
C LYS A 96 -18.84 -4.85 -5.04
N ILE A 97 -18.42 -4.62 -3.81
CA ILE A 97 -18.10 -5.69 -2.87
C ILE A 97 -19.39 -6.34 -2.34
N ASP A 98 -19.43 -7.66 -2.43
CA ASP A 98 -20.47 -8.48 -1.78
C ASP A 98 -19.96 -8.93 -0.40
N HIS A 99 -20.30 -8.16 0.64
CA HIS A 99 -19.86 -8.41 2.01
C HIS A 99 -20.31 -9.76 2.58
N SER A 100 -21.30 -10.41 1.96
CA SER A 100 -21.71 -11.77 2.40
C SER A 100 -20.66 -12.83 2.07
N LYS A 101 -19.75 -12.55 1.12
CA LYS A 101 -18.68 -13.45 0.68
C LYS A 101 -17.35 -13.24 1.44
N CYS A 102 -17.23 -12.15 2.19
CA CYS A 102 -16.05 -11.83 3.00
C CYS A 102 -16.45 -11.28 4.38
N PRO A 103 -17.08 -12.09 5.23
CA PRO A 103 -17.62 -11.66 6.52
C PRO A 103 -16.53 -11.19 7.49
N ASN A 104 -15.29 -11.68 7.38
CA ASN A 104 -14.18 -11.28 8.24
C ASN A 104 -13.88 -9.78 8.08
N VAL A 105 -14.07 -9.19 6.91
CA VAL A 105 -13.87 -7.76 6.69
C VAL A 105 -14.68 -6.94 7.69
N LYS A 106 -15.97 -7.19 7.78
CA LYS A 106 -16.87 -6.47 8.69
C LYS A 106 -16.61 -6.79 10.16
N ASN A 107 -16.25 -8.06 10.47
CA ASN A 107 -16.09 -8.53 11.82
C ASN A 107 -14.76 -8.08 12.43
N ASN A 108 -13.70 -7.98 11.62
CA ASN A 108 -12.32 -7.83 12.07
C ASN A 108 -11.70 -6.46 11.70
N PHE A 109 -12.40 -5.61 10.92
CA PHE A 109 -11.92 -4.26 10.64
C PHE A 109 -11.69 -3.47 11.93
N ASP A 110 -10.51 -2.84 12.05
CA ASP A 110 -10.18 -2.04 13.23
C ASP A 110 -10.86 -0.66 13.15
N PRO A 111 -11.78 -0.35 14.08
CA PRO A 111 -12.47 0.95 14.11
C PRO A 111 -11.53 2.14 14.33
N LEU A 112 -10.28 1.92 14.76
CA LEU A 112 -9.25 2.94 14.85
C LEU A 112 -9.09 3.72 13.54
N PHE A 113 -9.21 3.04 12.39
CA PHE A 113 -9.02 3.62 11.06
C PHE A 113 -10.30 4.18 10.42
N LYS A 114 -11.44 4.03 11.08
CA LYS A 114 -12.76 4.37 10.49
C LYS A 114 -12.86 5.81 9.97
N ASN A 115 -12.24 6.75 10.65
CA ASN A 115 -12.34 8.18 10.31
C ASN A 115 -11.41 8.57 9.16
N GLN A 116 -10.49 7.72 8.75
CA GLN A 116 -9.53 7.94 7.67
C GLN A 116 -9.95 7.26 6.36
N ILE A 117 -10.97 6.40 6.37
CA ILE A 117 -11.47 5.70 5.18
C ILE A 117 -12.30 6.64 4.30
N LEU A 118 -12.03 6.67 2.99
CA LEU A 118 -12.79 7.48 2.03
C LEU A 118 -14.18 6.90 1.72
N ASP A 119 -14.30 5.58 1.68
CA ASP A 119 -15.58 4.86 1.54
C ASP A 119 -15.85 3.99 2.77
N PRO A 120 -16.46 4.53 3.83
CA PRO A 120 -16.67 3.82 5.09
C PRO A 120 -17.67 2.65 4.98
N GLU A 121 -18.39 2.55 3.88
CA GLU A 121 -19.30 1.43 3.59
C GLU A 121 -18.62 0.30 2.81
N PHE A 122 -17.36 0.51 2.38
CA PHE A 122 -16.59 -0.43 1.56
C PHE A 122 -17.38 -0.89 0.32
N THR A 123 -17.96 0.09 -0.39
CA THR A 123 -18.87 -0.21 -1.51
C THR A 123 -18.17 -0.88 -2.68
N TYR A 124 -16.92 -0.43 -2.98
CA TYR A 124 -16.14 -0.92 -4.10
C TYR A 124 -14.76 -1.46 -3.69
N ASN A 125 -14.39 -1.33 -2.44
CA ASN A 125 -13.06 -1.59 -1.92
C ASN A 125 -13.10 -2.26 -0.56
N VAL A 126 -11.98 -2.87 -0.20
CA VAL A 126 -11.70 -3.36 1.16
C VAL A 126 -10.32 -2.86 1.56
N PRO A 127 -10.19 -2.07 2.64
CA PRO A 127 -8.89 -1.58 3.09
C PRO A 127 -7.92 -2.73 3.35
N TYR A 128 -6.70 -2.60 2.86
CA TYR A 128 -5.70 -3.65 2.98
C TYR A 128 -4.50 -3.23 3.82
N THR A 129 -3.84 -2.15 3.42
CA THR A 129 -2.62 -1.68 4.08
C THR A 129 -2.74 -0.20 4.40
N VAL A 130 -2.10 0.21 5.49
CA VAL A 130 -2.02 1.62 5.90
C VAL A 130 -0.56 2.04 5.92
N THR A 131 -0.24 3.13 5.25
CA THR A 131 1.09 3.74 5.31
C THR A 131 0.99 5.21 5.71
N TYR A 132 2.06 5.72 6.30
CA TYR A 132 2.18 7.12 6.69
C TYR A 132 3.35 7.74 5.97
N THR A 133 3.20 8.97 5.49
CA THR A 133 4.31 9.71 4.90
C THR A 133 4.87 10.69 5.91
N GLY A 134 6.18 10.60 6.13
CA GLY A 134 6.88 11.41 7.12
C GLY A 134 8.38 11.47 6.84
N PHE A 135 9.19 11.42 7.87
CA PHE A 135 10.65 11.52 7.77
C PHE A 135 11.34 10.27 8.28
N ALA A 136 12.05 9.56 7.41
CA ALA A 136 13.16 8.70 7.82
C ALA A 136 14.35 9.58 8.21
N TYR A 137 14.98 9.35 9.36
CA TYR A 137 16.11 10.18 9.79
C TYR A 137 17.16 9.40 10.57
N ALA A 138 18.43 9.81 10.43
CA ALA A 138 19.53 9.33 11.24
C ALA A 138 19.57 10.12 12.55
N LYS A 139 19.31 9.44 13.68
CA LYS A 139 19.13 10.06 15.01
C LYS A 139 20.34 10.87 15.45
N ASP A 140 21.55 10.38 15.18
CA ASP A 140 22.82 11.01 15.54
C ASP A 140 23.21 12.22 14.65
N LYS A 141 22.50 12.44 13.53
CA LYS A 141 22.75 13.53 12.57
C LYS A 141 21.84 14.72 12.75
N ILE A 142 20.72 14.55 13.47
CA ILE A 142 19.80 15.68 13.68
C ILE A 142 20.43 16.66 14.67
N PRO A 143 20.54 17.94 14.31
CA PRO A 143 21.14 18.93 15.19
C PRO A 143 20.38 19.10 16.51
N GLU A 144 21.10 19.32 17.59
CA GLU A 144 20.49 19.49 18.92
C GLU A 144 19.45 20.64 18.91
N GLY A 145 18.29 20.39 19.51
CA GLY A 145 17.20 21.37 19.60
C GLY A 145 16.34 21.50 18.34
N VAL A 146 16.61 20.70 17.29
CA VAL A 146 15.75 20.66 16.08
C VAL A 146 14.63 19.66 16.28
N ASP A 147 13.39 20.12 16.05
CA ASP A 147 12.19 19.28 16.13
C ASP A 147 11.98 18.49 14.81
N VAL A 148 12.24 17.18 14.84
CA VAL A 148 12.03 16.30 13.69
C VAL A 148 10.54 16.05 13.39
N ASN A 149 9.65 16.34 14.34
CA ASN A 149 8.21 16.20 14.17
C ASN A 149 7.57 17.49 13.65
N SER A 150 8.25 18.22 12.79
CA SER A 150 7.74 19.45 12.20
C SER A 150 8.31 19.67 10.80
N TRP A 151 7.48 20.10 9.85
CA TRP A 151 7.93 20.52 8.52
C TRP A 151 8.97 21.64 8.56
N THR A 152 9.06 22.39 9.66
CA THR A 152 10.04 23.47 9.81
C THR A 152 11.49 23.00 9.75
N ILE A 153 11.77 21.71 10.02
CA ILE A 153 13.11 21.12 9.88
C ILE A 153 13.65 21.30 8.47
N LEU A 154 12.78 21.26 7.46
CA LEU A 154 13.17 21.38 6.05
C LEU A 154 13.73 22.77 5.71
N ALA A 155 13.39 23.80 6.49
CA ALA A 155 13.94 25.15 6.33
C ALA A 155 15.18 25.43 7.20
N ASN A 156 15.60 24.48 8.05
CA ASN A 156 16.73 24.68 8.95
C ASN A 156 18.05 24.69 8.17
N PRO A 157 18.87 25.76 8.24
CA PRO A 157 20.11 25.87 7.49
C PRO A 157 21.14 24.77 7.80
N ALA A 158 21.08 24.13 8.99
CA ALA A 158 21.95 23.02 9.35
C ALA A 158 21.67 21.75 8.51
N MET A 159 20.51 21.68 7.85
CA MET A 159 20.12 20.57 6.99
C MET A 159 20.56 20.74 5.52
N LYS A 160 21.35 21.78 5.21
CA LYS A 160 21.75 22.10 3.83
C LYS A 160 22.41 20.90 3.12
N GLY A 161 21.77 20.47 1.99
CA GLY A 161 22.23 19.35 1.19
C GLY A 161 22.14 17.97 1.87
N ARG A 162 21.35 17.87 2.95
CA ARG A 162 21.18 16.64 3.75
C ARG A 162 19.76 16.08 3.75
N VAL A 163 18.88 16.66 2.93
CA VAL A 163 17.49 16.29 2.83
C VAL A 163 17.20 15.71 1.44
N THR A 164 16.40 14.66 1.38
CA THR A 164 15.73 14.21 0.15
C THR A 164 14.22 14.36 0.34
N LEU A 165 13.52 14.77 -0.71
CA LEU A 165 12.05 14.76 -0.77
C LEU A 165 11.60 13.71 -1.78
N LEU A 166 10.41 13.16 -1.57
CA LEU A 166 9.78 12.28 -2.56
C LEU A 166 9.69 12.96 -3.93
N ASP A 167 9.84 12.20 -5.01
CA ASP A 167 9.51 12.67 -6.35
C ASP A 167 8.03 12.41 -6.65
N ASP A 168 7.18 12.94 -5.76
CA ASP A 168 5.74 12.81 -5.81
C ASP A 168 5.08 14.19 -5.64
N ILE A 169 4.29 14.56 -6.64
CA ILE A 169 3.62 15.86 -6.73
C ILE A 169 2.63 16.09 -5.59
N ARG A 170 1.86 15.05 -5.22
CA ARG A 170 0.81 15.16 -4.21
C ARG A 170 1.42 15.22 -2.80
N GLU A 171 2.47 14.44 -2.56
CA GLU A 171 3.17 14.40 -1.28
C GLU A 171 3.94 15.70 -1.03
N VAL A 172 4.70 16.20 -1.99
CA VAL A 172 5.54 17.39 -1.78
C VAL A 172 4.72 18.69 -1.70
N ILE A 173 3.75 18.87 -2.59
CA ILE A 173 2.85 20.04 -2.50
C ILE A 173 1.96 19.91 -1.26
N GLY A 174 1.51 18.68 -0.95
CA GLY A 174 0.76 18.37 0.27
C GLY A 174 1.51 18.74 1.55
N ALA A 175 2.80 18.40 1.61
CA ALA A 175 3.67 18.80 2.72
C ALA A 175 3.74 20.32 2.85
N GLY A 176 3.89 21.05 1.74
CA GLY A 176 3.85 22.51 1.71
C GLY A 176 2.50 23.08 2.18
N LEU A 177 1.39 22.48 1.80
CA LEU A 177 0.04 22.84 2.25
C LEU A 177 -0.10 22.62 3.78
N MET A 178 0.20 21.41 4.25
CA MET A 178 0.09 21.06 5.67
C MET A 178 1.00 21.91 6.56
N ALA A 179 2.21 22.23 6.11
CA ALA A 179 3.12 23.14 6.81
C ALA A 179 2.55 24.54 7.02
N ASN A 180 1.56 24.97 6.21
CA ASN A 180 0.85 26.23 6.33
C ASN A 180 -0.55 26.09 6.95
N GLY A 181 -0.90 24.90 7.46
CA GLY A 181 -2.20 24.64 8.10
C GLY A 181 -3.36 24.47 7.10
N PHE A 182 -3.06 24.24 5.82
CA PHE A 182 -4.06 23.99 4.79
C PHE A 182 -4.34 22.49 4.63
N SER A 183 -5.45 22.17 3.97
CA SER A 183 -5.75 20.79 3.61
C SER A 183 -4.78 20.29 2.53
N ILE A 184 -4.30 19.03 2.67
CA ILE A 184 -3.51 18.33 1.65
C ILE A 184 -4.25 18.23 0.29
N ASN A 185 -5.58 18.35 0.32
CA ASN A 185 -6.46 18.28 -0.84
C ASN A 185 -6.92 19.65 -1.33
N SER A 186 -6.29 20.74 -0.89
CA SER A 186 -6.67 22.09 -1.31
C SER A 186 -6.56 22.26 -2.83
N THR A 187 -7.59 22.85 -3.42
CA THR A 187 -7.63 23.26 -4.84
C THR A 187 -7.65 24.78 -4.99
N ASP A 188 -7.47 25.53 -3.88
CA ASP A 188 -7.37 26.98 -3.91
C ASP A 188 -6.01 27.42 -4.47
N PRO A 189 -5.98 28.18 -5.59
CA PRO A 189 -4.72 28.62 -6.19
C PRO A 189 -3.83 29.44 -5.25
N ALA A 190 -4.39 30.19 -4.30
CA ALA A 190 -3.63 30.99 -3.36
C ALA A 190 -2.95 30.14 -2.28
N GLU A 191 -3.63 29.08 -1.80
CA GLU A 191 -3.05 28.10 -0.88
C GLU A 191 -1.96 27.29 -1.55
N ILE A 192 -2.18 26.84 -2.80
CA ILE A 192 -1.18 26.14 -3.61
C ILE A 192 0.05 27.03 -3.87
N ASP A 193 -0.15 28.31 -4.21
CA ASP A 193 0.98 29.24 -4.40
C ASP A 193 1.78 29.46 -3.09
N THR A 194 1.10 29.50 -1.95
CA THR A 194 1.73 29.57 -0.63
C THR A 194 2.54 28.29 -0.35
N ALA A 195 1.98 27.12 -0.61
CA ALA A 195 2.68 25.84 -0.48
C ALA A 195 3.93 25.79 -1.36
N VAL A 196 3.83 26.21 -2.62
CA VAL A 196 4.98 26.29 -3.55
C VAL A 196 6.09 27.17 -2.98
N LYS A 197 5.76 28.38 -2.47
CA LYS A 197 6.75 29.27 -1.84
C LYS A 197 7.44 28.60 -0.64
N THR A 198 6.69 27.86 0.16
CA THR A 198 7.23 27.11 1.30
C THR A 198 8.18 26.02 0.84
N VAL A 199 7.81 25.21 -0.15
CA VAL A 199 8.67 24.17 -0.71
C VAL A 199 9.93 24.78 -1.36
N LEU A 200 9.82 25.90 -2.06
CA LEU A 200 10.96 26.61 -2.62
C LEU A 200 11.91 27.14 -1.55
N ALA A 201 11.40 27.56 -0.39
CA ALA A 201 12.27 27.90 0.75
C ALA A 201 13.04 26.70 1.31
N TRP A 202 12.47 25.49 1.26
CA TRP A 202 13.16 24.25 1.64
C TRP A 202 14.23 23.84 0.63
N ARG A 203 14.10 24.27 -0.63
CA ARG A 203 14.90 23.82 -1.78
C ARG A 203 16.42 23.96 -1.56
N ALA A 204 16.85 24.97 -0.80
CA ALA A 204 18.26 25.18 -0.44
C ALA A 204 18.86 24.02 0.39
N ASN A 205 18.03 23.27 1.12
CA ASN A 205 18.42 22.14 1.94
C ASN A 205 18.22 20.80 1.24
N VAL A 206 17.38 20.76 0.20
CA VAL A 206 17.02 19.55 -0.55
C VAL A 206 18.11 19.23 -1.57
N ARG A 207 18.71 18.06 -1.42
CA ARG A 207 19.72 17.54 -2.34
C ARG A 207 19.10 17.06 -3.66
N LYS A 208 17.97 16.32 -3.55
CA LYS A 208 17.23 15.78 -4.72
C LYS A 208 15.79 15.45 -4.36
N PHE A 209 15.00 15.27 -5.41
CA PHE A 209 13.72 14.57 -5.35
C PHE A 209 13.92 13.14 -5.79
N ASP A 210 13.46 12.16 -4.99
CA ASP A 210 13.68 10.74 -5.25
C ASP A 210 12.74 9.91 -4.36
N GLY A 211 12.03 8.96 -4.95
CA GLY A 211 11.01 8.14 -4.26
C GLY A 211 11.57 6.97 -3.47
N GLU A 212 12.85 6.56 -3.70
CA GLU A 212 13.36 5.29 -3.24
C GLU A 212 14.65 5.40 -2.39
N SER A 213 15.54 6.31 -2.79
CA SER A 213 16.92 6.30 -2.28
C SER A 213 17.05 6.61 -0.79
N TYR A 214 16.05 7.23 -0.14
CA TYR A 214 16.11 7.50 1.30
C TYR A 214 16.26 6.21 2.14
N LYS A 215 15.72 5.07 1.66
CA LYS A 215 15.86 3.74 2.30
C LYS A 215 17.31 3.31 2.49
N THR A 216 18.19 3.73 1.60
CA THR A 216 19.62 3.37 1.64
C THR A 216 20.52 4.54 2.04
N GLU A 217 20.19 5.77 1.63
CA GLU A 217 21.03 6.95 1.88
C GLU A 217 20.96 7.45 3.33
N VAL A 218 19.80 7.31 4.00
CA VAL A 218 19.69 7.68 5.42
C VAL A 218 20.50 6.72 6.30
N PRO A 219 20.36 5.39 6.17
CA PRO A 219 21.21 4.45 6.91
C PRO A 219 22.71 4.58 6.60
N ALA A 220 23.06 4.97 5.38
CA ALA A 220 24.46 5.23 5.00
C ALA A 220 25.00 6.59 5.49
N GLY A 221 24.14 7.48 6.04
CA GLY A 221 24.51 8.80 6.53
C GLY A 221 24.82 9.84 5.45
N SER A 222 24.61 9.54 4.17
CA SER A 222 24.77 10.48 3.05
C SER A 222 23.61 11.49 2.98
N THR A 223 22.42 11.08 3.38
CA THR A 223 21.24 11.89 3.67
C THR A 223 20.92 11.78 5.16
N TRP A 224 20.54 12.87 5.82
CA TRP A 224 20.21 12.87 7.25
C TRP A 224 18.71 12.76 7.51
N LEU A 225 17.93 13.25 6.56
CA LEU A 225 16.48 13.29 6.61
C LEU A 225 15.92 12.97 5.23
N GLY A 226 15.13 11.91 5.11
CA GLY A 226 14.42 11.52 3.89
C GLY A 226 12.91 11.64 4.09
N HIS A 227 12.24 12.44 3.27
CA HIS A 227 10.78 12.39 3.15
C HIS A 227 10.40 11.08 2.48
N GLY A 228 9.62 10.24 3.15
CA GLY A 228 9.34 8.88 2.70
C GLY A 228 8.25 8.18 3.50
N TYR A 229 8.04 6.91 3.17
CA TYR A 229 6.97 6.09 3.71
C TYR A 229 7.38 5.34 4.97
N SER A 230 6.41 5.14 5.87
CA SER A 230 6.62 4.46 7.15
C SER A 230 7.05 3.00 6.98
N SER A 231 6.41 2.25 6.08
CA SER A 231 6.73 0.84 5.82
C SER A 231 8.20 0.64 5.46
N ASP A 232 8.69 1.39 4.49
CA ASP A 232 10.08 1.33 4.04
C ASP A 232 11.08 1.65 5.15
N THR A 233 10.75 2.66 5.96
CA THR A 233 11.62 3.04 7.09
C THR A 233 11.57 1.99 8.19
N THR A 234 10.40 1.40 8.43
CA THR A 234 10.24 0.32 9.41
C THR A 234 11.05 -0.91 9.01
N GLN A 235 11.06 -1.29 7.73
CA GLN A 235 11.92 -2.38 7.22
C GLN A 235 13.39 -2.13 7.55
N VAL A 236 13.87 -0.90 7.41
CA VAL A 236 15.25 -0.53 7.78
C VAL A 236 15.47 -0.62 9.29
N ILE A 237 14.50 -0.18 10.09
CA ILE A 237 14.60 -0.18 11.57
C ILE A 237 14.61 -1.60 12.11
N VAL A 238 13.69 -2.45 11.66
CA VAL A 238 13.58 -3.85 12.16
C VAL A 238 14.64 -4.76 11.54
N GLY A 239 15.08 -4.46 10.31
CA GLY A 239 16.03 -5.27 9.57
C GLY A 239 15.40 -6.56 9.03
N ASP A 240 16.22 -7.35 8.39
CA ASP A 240 15.93 -8.70 7.91
C ASP A 240 17.19 -9.56 8.08
N GLU A 241 17.23 -10.35 9.14
CA GLU A 241 18.39 -11.20 9.44
C GLU A 241 18.59 -12.29 8.38
N GLU A 242 17.53 -12.79 7.76
CA GLU A 242 17.60 -13.83 6.73
C GLU A 242 18.21 -13.26 5.44
N ALA A 243 17.85 -12.04 5.07
CA ALA A 243 18.47 -11.30 3.97
C ALA A 243 19.84 -10.69 4.33
N GLY A 244 20.27 -10.80 5.58
CA GLY A 244 21.54 -10.24 6.05
C GLY A 244 21.52 -8.73 6.26
N ALA A 245 20.35 -8.14 6.43
CA ALA A 245 20.15 -6.73 6.73
C ALA A 245 19.90 -6.55 8.24
N PRO A 246 20.90 -6.10 9.05
CA PRO A 246 20.71 -5.97 10.48
C PRO A 246 19.76 -4.83 10.84
N ALA A 247 19.04 -4.97 11.96
CA ALA A 247 18.22 -3.92 12.53
C ALA A 247 19.04 -2.64 12.81
N ARG A 248 18.39 -1.47 12.65
CA ARG A 248 19.02 -0.15 12.74
C ARG A 248 18.33 0.72 13.80
N ASP A 249 18.79 0.64 15.04
CA ASP A 249 18.32 1.44 16.17
C ASP A 249 18.72 2.92 16.11
N ASP A 250 19.70 3.25 15.27
CA ASP A 250 20.18 4.62 14.99
C ASP A 250 19.30 5.35 13.96
N ILE A 251 18.37 4.65 13.32
CA ILE A 251 17.37 5.25 12.40
C ILE A 251 16.05 5.46 13.13
N GLY A 252 15.34 6.52 12.77
CA GLY A 252 14.02 6.83 13.28
C GLY A 252 13.04 7.20 12.17
N PHE A 253 11.76 7.12 12.49
CA PHE A 253 10.68 7.66 11.68
C PHE A 253 9.94 8.73 12.47
N ALA A 254 9.66 9.88 11.86
CA ALA A 254 8.99 11.00 12.49
C ALA A 254 7.85 11.52 11.63
N LEU A 255 6.75 11.91 12.27
CA LEU A 255 5.58 12.49 11.62
C LEU A 255 5.44 13.95 12.00
N PRO A 256 5.32 14.87 11.03
CA PRO A 256 5.11 16.28 11.30
C PRO A 256 3.76 16.54 12.01
N LYS A 257 3.81 17.28 13.10
CA LYS A 257 2.64 17.59 13.93
C LYS A 257 1.63 18.53 13.26
N GLU A 258 2.07 19.27 12.24
CA GLU A 258 1.20 20.13 11.44
C GLU A 258 0.29 19.33 10.51
N GLY A 259 0.63 18.07 10.26
CA GLY A 259 -0.11 17.12 9.42
C GLY A 259 0.84 16.27 8.61
N PHE A 260 0.35 15.10 8.23
CA PHE A 260 1.07 14.10 7.41
C PHE A 260 0.07 13.32 6.57
N THR A 261 0.54 12.65 5.52
CA THR A 261 -0.32 11.80 4.70
C THR A 261 -0.58 10.46 5.36
N ILE A 262 -1.84 10.02 5.35
CA ILE A 262 -2.23 8.63 5.57
C ILE A 262 -2.67 8.07 4.22
N ALA A 263 -2.04 7.01 3.76
CA ALA A 263 -2.42 6.29 2.56
C ALA A 263 -3.02 4.92 2.94
N PHE A 264 -4.12 4.59 2.30
CA PHE A 264 -4.67 3.23 2.29
C PHE A 264 -4.53 2.68 0.89
N ASP A 265 -4.01 1.46 0.80
CA ASP A 265 -4.16 0.65 -0.38
C ASP A 265 -5.25 -0.38 -0.13
N GLU A 266 -6.07 -0.60 -1.13
CA GLU A 266 -7.37 -1.24 -0.96
C GLU A 266 -7.57 -2.34 -1.99
N PHE A 267 -8.02 -3.50 -1.56
CA PHE A 267 -8.45 -4.53 -2.50
C PHE A 267 -9.70 -4.11 -3.24
N VAL A 268 -9.65 -4.20 -4.56
CA VAL A 268 -10.80 -4.06 -5.44
C VAL A 268 -10.90 -5.26 -6.38
N ILE A 269 -12.13 -5.70 -6.68
CA ILE A 269 -12.37 -6.81 -7.60
C ILE A 269 -12.57 -6.24 -9.00
N ALA A 270 -11.76 -6.70 -9.96
CA ALA A 270 -11.88 -6.27 -11.35
C ALA A 270 -13.25 -6.64 -11.92
N LYS A 271 -13.80 -5.78 -12.79
CA LYS A 271 -15.13 -5.97 -13.38
C LYS A 271 -15.25 -7.28 -14.17
N ASP A 272 -14.20 -7.63 -14.87
CA ASP A 272 -14.08 -8.81 -15.73
C ASP A 272 -13.33 -9.97 -15.06
N ALA A 273 -13.15 -9.94 -13.72
CA ALA A 273 -12.50 -10.98 -12.97
C ALA A 273 -13.09 -12.37 -13.26
N ALA A 274 -12.23 -13.31 -13.65
CA ALA A 274 -12.62 -14.67 -13.96
C ALA A 274 -12.82 -15.52 -12.71
N GLN A 275 -12.08 -15.21 -11.62
CA GLN A 275 -12.06 -15.96 -10.36
C GLN A 275 -12.61 -15.14 -9.18
N LYS A 276 -13.75 -14.46 -9.37
CA LYS A 276 -14.36 -13.62 -8.31
C LYS A 276 -14.53 -14.32 -6.98
N ASP A 277 -14.91 -15.61 -7.00
CA ASP A 277 -15.09 -16.36 -5.75
C ASP A 277 -13.76 -16.63 -5.02
N LEU A 278 -12.66 -16.84 -5.76
CA LEU A 278 -11.32 -16.92 -5.16
C LEU A 278 -10.85 -15.55 -4.65
N ALA A 279 -11.13 -14.46 -5.38
CA ALA A 279 -10.84 -13.11 -4.92
C ALA A 279 -11.53 -12.78 -3.60
N TYR A 280 -12.81 -13.10 -3.45
CA TYR A 280 -13.53 -12.95 -2.17
C TYR A 280 -12.94 -13.81 -1.06
N LYS A 281 -12.60 -15.07 -1.34
CA LYS A 281 -11.94 -15.94 -0.36
C LYS A 281 -10.60 -15.38 0.08
N PHE A 282 -9.83 -14.78 -0.85
CA PHE A 282 -8.55 -14.19 -0.54
C PHE A 282 -8.72 -12.95 0.35
N ILE A 283 -9.67 -12.06 0.03
CA ILE A 283 -10.00 -10.91 0.88
C ILE A 283 -10.40 -11.36 2.28
N ASP A 284 -11.29 -12.35 2.39
CA ASP A 284 -11.74 -12.86 3.68
C ASP A 284 -10.60 -13.51 4.49
N TYR A 285 -9.70 -14.22 3.79
CA TYR A 285 -8.51 -14.86 4.34
C TYR A 285 -7.50 -13.85 4.89
N ILE A 286 -7.21 -12.77 4.16
CA ILE A 286 -6.32 -11.69 4.63
C ILE A 286 -6.88 -11.01 5.89
N TYR A 287 -8.19 -11.02 6.07
CA TYR A 287 -8.85 -10.48 7.25
C TYR A 287 -8.97 -11.49 8.42
N ASP A 288 -8.38 -12.68 8.31
CA ASP A 288 -8.12 -13.54 9.46
C ASP A 288 -7.00 -12.94 10.33
N GLY A 289 -7.13 -13.06 11.65
CA GLY A 289 -6.21 -12.41 12.58
C GLY A 289 -4.79 -12.98 12.56
N ASP A 290 -4.61 -14.29 12.34
CA ASP A 290 -3.27 -14.91 12.25
C ASP A 290 -2.61 -14.54 10.94
N VAL A 291 -3.35 -14.61 9.84
CA VAL A 291 -2.88 -14.24 8.49
C VAL A 291 -2.52 -12.76 8.41
N ALA A 292 -3.36 -11.90 8.99
CA ALA A 292 -3.09 -10.46 9.01
C ALA A 292 -1.82 -10.13 9.81
N ALA A 293 -1.60 -10.78 10.95
CA ALA A 293 -0.40 -10.57 11.75
C ALA A 293 0.87 -10.98 10.99
N GLU A 294 0.86 -12.18 10.38
CA GLU A 294 1.97 -12.68 9.55
C GLU A 294 2.27 -11.75 8.36
N ASN A 295 1.21 -11.26 7.70
CA ASN A 295 1.38 -10.35 6.58
C ASN A 295 1.91 -8.97 7.01
N MET A 296 1.46 -8.42 8.15
CA MET A 296 1.96 -7.17 8.72
C MET A 296 3.44 -7.25 9.08
N ASP A 297 3.88 -8.40 9.57
CA ASP A 297 5.30 -8.66 9.88
C ASP A 297 6.17 -8.58 8.60
N TYR A 298 5.68 -9.16 7.51
CA TYR A 298 6.38 -9.16 6.23
C TYR A 298 6.43 -7.76 5.58
N ILE A 299 5.29 -7.06 5.52
CA ILE A 299 5.19 -5.76 4.83
C ILE A 299 5.66 -4.57 5.68
N CYS A 300 5.89 -4.78 6.97
CA CYS A 300 6.24 -3.74 7.94
C CYS A 300 5.27 -2.55 7.97
N ALA A 301 3.99 -2.83 7.76
CA ALA A 301 2.92 -1.84 7.77
C ALA A 301 1.62 -2.44 8.34
N PRO A 302 0.76 -1.66 9.02
CA PRO A 302 -0.48 -2.19 9.56
C PRO A 302 -1.48 -2.55 8.45
N ASN A 303 -2.06 -3.75 8.55
CA ASN A 303 -3.37 -4.02 7.96
C ASN A 303 -4.45 -3.56 8.95
N PRO A 304 -5.57 -2.99 8.52
CA PRO A 304 -6.61 -2.51 9.43
C PRO A 304 -7.47 -3.67 9.97
N VAL A 305 -6.82 -4.71 10.46
CA VAL A 305 -7.41 -5.96 10.98
C VAL A 305 -7.15 -6.06 12.47
N LYS A 306 -8.14 -5.69 13.29
CA LYS A 306 -8.01 -5.60 14.74
C LYS A 306 -7.42 -6.85 15.39
N PRO A 307 -7.95 -8.08 15.15
CA PRO A 307 -7.37 -9.28 15.78
C PRO A 307 -5.93 -9.57 15.32
N GLY A 308 -5.51 -9.13 14.13
CA GLY A 308 -4.13 -9.23 13.68
C GLY A 308 -3.22 -8.26 14.44
N ILE A 309 -3.63 -6.99 14.53
CA ILE A 309 -2.90 -5.96 15.30
C ILE A 309 -2.72 -6.38 16.77
N ASP A 310 -3.73 -6.99 17.37
CA ASP A 310 -3.67 -7.43 18.77
C ASP A 310 -2.69 -8.58 19.02
N LYS A 311 -2.31 -9.33 17.98
CA LYS A 311 -1.35 -10.44 18.05
C LYS A 311 0.11 -10.02 17.86
N LEU A 312 0.36 -8.83 17.30
CA LEU A 312 1.71 -8.32 17.12
C LEU A 312 2.41 -8.14 18.48
N ASP A 313 3.72 -8.35 18.48
CA ASP A 313 4.55 -7.96 19.62
C ASP A 313 4.29 -6.49 20.01
N GLU A 314 4.30 -6.19 21.30
CA GLU A 314 3.90 -4.87 21.81
C GLU A 314 4.85 -3.75 21.29
N ASP A 315 6.14 -4.04 21.22
CA ASP A 315 7.13 -3.03 20.80
C ASP A 315 7.07 -2.85 19.29
N TYR A 316 6.92 -3.92 18.52
CA TYR A 316 6.73 -3.85 17.08
C TYR A 316 5.42 -3.13 16.72
N ARG A 317 4.33 -3.45 17.39
CA ARG A 317 3.04 -2.78 17.21
C ARG A 317 3.14 -1.26 17.41
N LYS A 318 3.90 -0.81 18.41
CA LYS A 318 4.13 0.64 18.65
C LYS A 318 4.86 1.32 17.51
N VAL A 319 5.64 0.57 16.74
CA VAL A 319 6.37 1.11 15.57
C VAL A 319 5.43 1.31 14.39
N ILE A 320 4.55 0.33 14.10
CA ILE A 320 3.74 0.36 12.87
C ILE A 320 2.34 0.96 13.08
N VAL A 321 1.75 0.87 14.28
CA VAL A 321 0.39 1.36 14.55
C VAL A 321 0.43 2.65 15.35
N LEU A 322 -0.06 3.74 14.75
CA LEU A 322 -0.10 5.04 15.40
C LEU A 322 -1.21 5.13 16.46
N PRO A 323 -0.96 5.83 17.57
CA PRO A 323 -2.01 6.20 18.51
C PRO A 323 -3.11 7.05 17.85
N GLU A 324 -4.36 6.90 18.31
CA GLU A 324 -5.49 7.66 17.78
C GLU A 324 -5.27 9.18 17.79
N GLU A 325 -4.61 9.70 18.84
CA GLU A 325 -4.30 11.14 18.91
C GLU A 325 -3.35 11.59 17.79
N THR A 326 -2.41 10.74 17.39
CA THR A 326 -1.51 11.04 16.26
C THR A 326 -2.27 10.95 14.93
N LEU A 327 -3.12 9.94 14.76
CA LEU A 327 -3.92 9.75 13.55
C LEU A 327 -4.83 10.96 13.23
N LYS A 328 -5.25 11.72 14.23
CA LYS A 328 -6.07 12.95 14.05
C LYS A 328 -5.37 14.05 13.25
N HIS A 329 -4.04 14.03 13.20
CA HIS A 329 -3.24 14.96 12.40
C HIS A 329 -3.00 14.46 10.98
N GLY A 330 -3.30 13.20 10.70
CA GLY A 330 -3.14 12.61 9.38
C GLY A 330 -4.26 13.03 8.44
N GLN A 331 -3.94 13.18 7.16
CA GLN A 331 -4.88 13.51 6.10
C GLN A 331 -4.76 12.51 4.95
N VAL A 332 -5.90 12.08 4.43
CA VAL A 332 -5.95 11.13 3.31
C VAL A 332 -6.05 11.90 2.00
N LEU A 333 -5.26 11.47 1.01
CA LEU A 333 -5.33 12.02 -0.35
C LEU A 333 -6.66 11.65 -1.00
N LYS A 334 -7.31 12.65 -1.60
CA LYS A 334 -8.51 12.49 -2.43
C LYS A 334 -8.16 12.67 -3.89
N ASN A 335 -8.94 12.05 -4.75
CA ASN A 335 -8.82 12.33 -6.18
C ASN A 335 -9.08 13.81 -6.45
N LEU A 336 -8.27 14.40 -7.33
CA LEU A 336 -8.44 15.76 -7.83
C LEU A 336 -9.11 15.69 -9.21
N ASP A 337 -9.93 16.67 -9.54
CA ASP A 337 -10.42 16.85 -10.91
C ASP A 337 -9.30 17.37 -11.84
N ASP A 338 -9.57 17.37 -13.13
CA ASP A 338 -8.58 17.73 -14.14
C ASP A 338 -8.06 19.16 -13.99
N ASP A 339 -8.93 20.12 -13.60
CA ASP A 339 -8.57 21.52 -13.40
C ASP A 339 -7.62 21.66 -12.19
N ALA A 340 -7.91 20.97 -11.10
CA ALA A 340 -7.06 20.94 -9.92
C ALA A 340 -5.72 20.25 -10.22
N MET A 341 -5.73 19.13 -10.95
CA MET A 341 -4.48 18.47 -11.37
C MET A 341 -3.62 19.37 -12.25
N GLU A 342 -4.20 20.17 -13.13
CA GLU A 342 -3.45 21.15 -13.92
C GLU A 342 -2.77 22.21 -13.04
N LEU A 343 -3.44 22.67 -11.98
CA LEU A 343 -2.83 23.58 -11.00
C LEU A 343 -1.63 22.93 -10.27
N TYR A 344 -1.78 21.69 -9.83
CA TYR A 344 -0.69 20.95 -9.19
C TYR A 344 0.47 20.70 -10.16
N ASN A 345 0.22 20.34 -11.42
CA ASN A 345 1.26 20.17 -12.43
C ASN A 345 2.06 21.46 -12.64
N LYS A 346 1.38 22.60 -12.79
CA LYS A 346 2.05 23.92 -12.92
C LYS A 346 2.87 24.28 -11.66
N ALA A 347 2.35 23.94 -10.49
CA ALA A 347 3.06 24.14 -9.22
C ALA A 347 4.31 23.27 -9.14
N TRP A 348 4.19 22.00 -9.55
CA TRP A 348 5.30 21.04 -9.58
C TRP A 348 6.40 21.45 -10.55
N ASP A 349 6.04 21.89 -11.75
CA ASP A 349 6.99 22.41 -12.74
C ASP A 349 7.79 23.60 -12.18
N ARG A 350 7.15 24.50 -11.43
CA ARG A 350 7.83 25.63 -10.76
C ARG A 350 8.82 25.14 -9.69
N ILE A 351 8.45 24.12 -8.90
CA ILE A 351 9.33 23.53 -7.89
C ILE A 351 10.54 22.84 -8.53
N LYS A 352 10.31 22.05 -9.57
CA LYS A 352 11.37 21.27 -10.25
C LYS A 352 12.30 22.15 -11.09
N ALA A 353 11.79 23.24 -11.68
CA ALA A 353 12.59 24.17 -12.50
C ALA A 353 13.61 24.99 -11.66
N THR A 354 13.44 25.05 -10.35
CA THR A 354 14.33 25.79 -9.47
C THR A 354 15.54 24.90 -9.12
N GLU A 355 16.72 25.25 -9.62
CA GLU A 355 17.95 24.55 -9.26
C GLU A 355 18.25 24.71 -7.77
N ALA A 356 18.92 23.70 -7.17
CA ALA A 356 19.44 23.82 -5.82
C ALA A 356 20.57 24.88 -5.81
N MET A 357 20.35 25.98 -5.12
CA MET A 357 21.37 27.04 -4.97
C MET A 357 22.51 26.62 -4.02
#